data_b2172c5de81b31efa4e89f90fcb54764
#
_entry.id   b2172c5de81b31efa4e89f90fcb54764
#
_cell.length_a   1.000
_cell.length_b   1.000
_cell.length_c   1.000
_cell.angle_alpha   90.00
_cell.angle_beta   90.00
_cell.angle_gamma   90.00
#
_symmetry.space_group_name_H-M   'P 1'
#
loop_
_entity.id
_entity.type
_entity.pdbx_description
1 polymer ?
#
loop_
_entity_poly.entity_id
_entity_poly.type
_entity_poly.pdbx_seq_one_letter_code
_entity_poly.pdbx_strand_id
1 'polypeptide(L)'
;MTKLGPLLSEVRLATIGVSRLDPAIQFYEQALAYHCLEHGRVDPGLAPLWQFDPGLALDYAIMAADASGRGRIRLVAGPRMGRPIWTPADRMSATGSYALNFRCRDIHAQLEHIRAAGGEAGRQPHFWEVNKDVHVYDSMSSDPDGTQLDLFSYARGGDLRGPLETPVSVIQTVALAVADVEASRAFYQAMGFVELFDRVLDFEGLGDMLGVDRPVRIHNVNLMKDGHVVPGRVEMFAYLDTGLPAPRPVTELAVPPNHGLLSFSLLTTDADTVLNTLKPLGGRLVARAPDVALPGFGRSSVTTLLGPDGERIELVACQELPHAA
;
A
#
# COMPACT_ATOMS: atom_id res chain seq x y z
N MET A 1 6.69 -26.75 -1.75
CA MET A 1 6.02 -25.64 -2.46
C MET A 1 7.05 -24.92 -3.31
N THR A 2 6.72 -24.62 -4.56
CA THR A 2 7.59 -23.83 -5.45
C THR A 2 7.71 -22.41 -4.88
N LYS A 3 8.93 -21.93 -4.66
CA LYS A 3 9.16 -20.55 -4.24
C LYS A 3 9.00 -19.64 -5.44
N LEU A 4 8.04 -18.70 -5.39
CA LEU A 4 7.79 -17.71 -6.45
C LEU A 4 8.77 -16.53 -6.43
N GLY A 5 9.68 -16.47 -5.44
CA GLY A 5 10.64 -15.37 -5.31
C GLY A 5 11.28 -14.92 -6.63
N PRO A 6 11.84 -15.85 -7.43
CA PRO A 6 12.47 -15.49 -8.69
C PRO A 6 11.51 -15.01 -9.80
N LEU A 7 10.20 -15.16 -9.62
CA LEU A 7 9.18 -14.80 -10.60
C LEU A 7 8.48 -13.47 -10.31
N LEU A 8 8.70 -12.89 -9.13
CA LEU A 8 7.99 -11.69 -8.66
C LEU A 8 8.96 -10.64 -8.13
N SER A 9 8.68 -9.39 -8.40
CA SER A 9 9.34 -8.25 -7.75
C SER A 9 8.76 -7.97 -6.36
N GLU A 10 9.36 -7.02 -5.66
CA GLU A 10 8.73 -6.26 -4.58
C GLU A 10 7.53 -5.44 -5.11
N VAL A 11 6.75 -4.80 -4.21
CA VAL A 11 5.70 -3.85 -4.61
C VAL A 11 6.34 -2.66 -5.33
N ARG A 12 5.91 -2.41 -6.55
CA ARG A 12 6.47 -1.38 -7.43
C ARG A 12 5.66 -0.09 -7.43
N LEU A 13 4.34 -0.20 -7.29
CA LEU A 13 3.41 0.90 -7.41
C LEU A 13 2.16 0.60 -6.55
N ALA A 14 1.60 1.65 -5.94
CA ALA A 14 0.29 1.59 -5.30
C ALA A 14 -0.70 2.48 -6.06
N THR A 15 -1.96 2.04 -6.17
CA THR A 15 -3.03 2.80 -6.82
C THR A 15 -3.97 3.37 -5.77
N ILE A 16 -4.16 4.68 -5.79
CA ILE A 16 -5.04 5.41 -4.89
C ILE A 16 -6.17 6.04 -5.71
N GLY A 17 -7.40 5.75 -5.32
CA GLY A 17 -8.57 6.48 -5.78
C GLY A 17 -8.67 7.81 -5.06
N VAL A 18 -8.91 8.90 -5.81
CA VAL A 18 -9.02 10.25 -5.26
C VAL A 18 -10.27 10.96 -5.79
N SER A 19 -10.79 11.90 -5.04
CA SER A 19 -12.00 12.66 -5.42
C SER A 19 -11.77 13.59 -6.60
N ARG A 20 -10.58 14.20 -6.68
CA ARG A 20 -10.15 15.12 -7.73
C ARG A 20 -8.66 14.99 -8.00
N LEU A 21 -8.29 14.84 -9.28
CA LEU A 21 -6.90 14.56 -9.65
C LEU A 21 -5.94 15.71 -9.33
N ASP A 22 -6.23 16.95 -9.80
CA ASP A 22 -5.32 18.09 -9.62
C ASP A 22 -5.06 18.44 -8.15
N PRO A 23 -6.07 18.53 -7.26
CA PRO A 23 -5.82 18.72 -5.82
C PRO A 23 -5.02 17.60 -5.19
N ALA A 24 -5.22 16.34 -5.62
CA ALA A 24 -4.45 15.21 -5.12
C ALA A 24 -2.97 15.31 -5.58
N ILE A 25 -2.70 15.62 -6.85
CA ILE A 25 -1.34 15.88 -7.33
C ILE A 25 -0.66 16.94 -6.45
N GLN A 26 -1.31 18.09 -6.24
CA GLN A 26 -0.79 19.17 -5.40
C GLN A 26 -0.50 18.72 -3.97
N PHE A 27 -1.40 17.90 -3.38
CA PHE A 27 -1.17 17.34 -2.05
C PHE A 27 0.10 16.49 -2.00
N TYR A 28 0.25 15.52 -2.90
CA TYR A 28 1.41 14.62 -2.90
C TYR A 28 2.72 15.35 -3.22
N GLU A 29 2.68 16.42 -4.02
CA GLU A 29 3.83 17.30 -4.27
C GLU A 29 4.23 18.10 -3.02
N GLN A 30 3.27 18.74 -2.36
CA GLN A 30 3.52 19.62 -1.22
C GLN A 30 3.78 18.83 0.07
N ALA A 31 3.01 17.78 0.32
CA ALA A 31 3.11 17.00 1.54
C ALA A 31 4.26 16.01 1.52
N LEU A 32 4.50 15.28 0.40
CA LEU A 32 5.47 14.19 0.35
C LEU A 32 6.68 14.48 -0.56
N ALA A 33 6.74 15.65 -1.19
CA ALA A 33 7.76 16.01 -2.19
C ALA A 33 7.85 15.00 -3.34
N TYR A 34 6.72 14.39 -3.70
CA TYR A 34 6.60 13.58 -4.91
C TYR A 34 6.46 14.48 -6.13
N HIS A 35 6.80 13.99 -7.30
CA HIS A 35 6.67 14.71 -8.56
C HIS A 35 5.73 13.97 -9.51
N CYS A 36 4.85 14.71 -10.20
CA CYS A 36 4.03 14.12 -11.26
C CYS A 36 4.89 13.82 -12.48
N LEU A 37 5.04 12.53 -12.82
CA LEU A 37 5.83 12.07 -13.98
C LEU A 37 5.01 12.05 -15.26
N GLU A 38 3.76 11.65 -15.16
CA GLU A 38 2.82 11.56 -16.29
C GLU A 38 1.39 11.68 -15.77
N HIS A 39 0.48 12.12 -16.60
CA HIS A 39 -0.96 12.12 -16.36
C HIS A 39 -1.70 11.93 -17.67
N GLY A 40 -2.95 11.48 -17.57
CA GLY A 40 -3.76 11.25 -18.77
C GLY A 40 -5.07 10.57 -18.48
N ARG A 41 -5.65 9.99 -19.52
CA ARG A 41 -6.90 9.25 -19.47
C ARG A 41 -6.62 7.76 -19.30
N VAL A 42 -7.34 7.11 -18.40
CA VAL A 42 -7.28 5.66 -18.20
C VAL A 42 -7.82 4.93 -19.43
N ASP A 43 -7.10 3.91 -19.90
CA ASP A 43 -7.55 3.05 -20.99
C ASP A 43 -8.82 2.29 -20.56
N PRO A 44 -9.94 2.36 -21.27
CA PRO A 44 -11.15 1.60 -20.97
C PRO A 44 -10.93 0.08 -20.91
N GLY A 45 -9.88 -0.44 -21.57
CA GLY A 45 -9.46 -1.84 -21.47
C GLY A 45 -9.09 -2.29 -20.07
N LEU A 46 -8.84 -1.35 -19.12
CA LEU A 46 -8.61 -1.63 -17.71
C LEU A 46 -9.91 -1.91 -16.92
N ALA A 47 -11.08 -1.64 -17.48
CA ALA A 47 -12.35 -1.80 -16.79
C ALA A 47 -12.57 -3.21 -16.19
N PRO A 48 -12.27 -4.33 -16.87
CA PRO A 48 -12.39 -5.66 -16.27
C PRO A 48 -11.39 -5.90 -15.13
N LEU A 49 -10.17 -5.33 -15.23
CA LEU A 49 -9.09 -5.48 -14.24
C LEU A 49 -9.39 -4.70 -12.95
N TRP A 50 -9.91 -3.48 -13.09
CA TRP A 50 -10.21 -2.57 -11.99
C TRP A 50 -11.68 -2.60 -11.55
N GLN A 51 -12.53 -3.32 -12.29
CA GLN A 51 -13.97 -3.49 -12.03
C GLN A 51 -14.73 -2.16 -11.94
N PHE A 52 -14.47 -1.25 -12.86
CA PHE A 52 -15.25 -0.02 -13.02
C PHE A 52 -16.16 -0.09 -14.29
N ASP A 53 -17.15 0.80 -14.35
CA ASP A 53 -18.00 0.95 -15.53
C ASP A 53 -17.15 1.44 -16.72
N PRO A 54 -17.03 0.69 -17.83
CA PRO A 54 -16.21 1.11 -18.98
C PRO A 54 -16.69 2.41 -19.64
N GLY A 55 -17.92 2.84 -19.39
CA GLY A 55 -18.42 4.17 -19.76
C GLY A 55 -17.93 5.30 -18.88
N LEU A 56 -17.29 4.99 -17.75
CA LEU A 56 -16.76 5.98 -16.82
C LEU A 56 -15.39 6.48 -17.30
N ALA A 57 -15.32 7.76 -17.62
CA ALA A 57 -14.06 8.39 -18.01
C ALA A 57 -13.20 8.66 -16.76
N LEU A 58 -12.16 7.86 -16.54
CA LEU A 58 -11.21 8.02 -15.45
C LEU A 58 -9.96 8.76 -15.92
N ASP A 59 -9.45 9.65 -15.09
CA ASP A 59 -8.15 10.29 -15.26
C ASP A 59 -7.13 9.70 -14.28
N TYR A 60 -5.84 9.77 -14.64
CA TYR A 60 -4.76 9.30 -13.77
C TYR A 60 -3.58 10.26 -13.73
N ALA A 61 -2.78 10.13 -12.67
CA ALA A 61 -1.42 10.68 -12.59
C ALA A 61 -0.48 9.66 -11.94
N ILE A 62 0.78 9.65 -12.36
CA ILE A 62 1.85 8.86 -11.75
C ILE A 62 2.77 9.80 -10.98
N MET A 63 2.87 9.55 -9.68
CA MET A 63 3.70 10.30 -8.75
C MET A 63 4.92 9.48 -8.34
N ALA A 64 6.08 10.11 -8.21
CA ALA A 64 7.32 9.47 -7.76
C ALA A 64 8.14 10.40 -6.88
N ALA A 65 8.81 9.84 -5.88
CA ALA A 65 9.76 10.59 -5.03
C ALA A 65 11.14 10.72 -5.69
N ASP A 66 11.51 9.75 -6.55
CA ASP A 66 12.83 9.66 -7.18
C ASP A 66 12.76 8.97 -8.56
N ALA A 67 13.93 8.84 -9.19
CA ALA A 67 14.06 8.20 -10.50
C ALA A 67 14.20 6.66 -10.46
N SER A 68 14.15 6.02 -9.29
CA SER A 68 14.40 4.56 -9.15
C SER A 68 13.32 3.70 -9.82
N GLY A 69 12.15 4.27 -10.08
CA GLY A 69 11.00 3.54 -10.60
C GLY A 69 10.34 2.61 -9.58
N ARG A 70 10.71 2.72 -8.30
CA ARG A 70 10.15 1.94 -7.18
C ARG A 70 9.16 2.79 -6.39
N GLY A 71 8.22 2.14 -5.72
CA GLY A 71 7.31 2.76 -4.76
C GLY A 71 6.59 4.00 -5.30
N ARG A 72 6.17 3.95 -6.57
CA ARG A 72 5.36 4.99 -7.22
C ARG A 72 3.93 4.96 -6.72
N ILE A 73 3.25 6.07 -6.86
CA ILE A 73 1.81 6.20 -6.62
C ILE A 73 1.11 6.45 -7.94
N ARG A 74 0.06 5.70 -8.23
CA ARG A 74 -0.91 5.97 -9.28
C ARG A 74 -2.15 6.58 -8.64
N LEU A 75 -2.41 7.85 -8.91
CA LEU A 75 -3.67 8.50 -8.56
C LEU A 75 -4.69 8.24 -9.64
N VAL A 76 -5.94 7.93 -9.26
CA VAL A 76 -7.04 7.71 -10.20
C VAL A 76 -8.27 8.48 -9.74
N ALA A 77 -8.84 9.30 -10.62
CA ALA A 77 -10.05 10.09 -10.35
C ALA A 77 -11.13 9.85 -11.38
N GLY A 78 -12.38 9.84 -10.96
CA GLY A 78 -13.55 9.79 -11.85
C GLY A 78 -14.24 11.14 -12.00
N PRO A 79 -15.16 11.28 -12.96
CA PRO A 79 -15.96 12.51 -13.15
C PRO A 79 -17.02 12.67 -12.05
N ARG A 80 -17.26 11.64 -11.26
CA ARG A 80 -18.18 11.65 -10.12
C ARG A 80 -17.42 11.25 -8.88
N MET A 81 -17.74 11.89 -7.77
CA MET A 81 -17.17 11.56 -6.46
C MET A 81 -17.62 10.15 -6.05
N GLY A 82 -16.65 9.30 -5.73
CA GLY A 82 -16.88 7.99 -5.14
C GLY A 82 -17.12 8.08 -3.62
N ARG A 83 -16.95 6.96 -2.94
CA ARG A 83 -17.04 6.85 -1.48
C ARG A 83 -15.67 6.48 -0.89
N PRO A 84 -15.36 6.90 0.33
CA PRO A 84 -14.19 6.38 1.03
C PRO A 84 -14.26 4.85 1.13
N ILE A 85 -13.15 4.18 0.88
CA ILE A 85 -13.02 2.72 1.06
C ILE A 85 -13.03 2.39 2.55
N TRP A 86 -12.35 3.23 3.34
CA TRP A 86 -12.26 3.11 4.79
C TRP A 86 -12.96 4.28 5.47
N THR A 87 -13.78 3.98 6.45
CA THR A 87 -14.34 4.97 7.38
C THR A 87 -13.83 4.67 8.80
N PRO A 88 -13.91 5.63 9.75
CA PRO A 88 -13.54 5.35 11.13
C PRO A 88 -14.26 4.13 11.74
N ALA A 89 -15.48 3.84 11.31
CA ALA A 89 -16.25 2.69 11.77
C ALA A 89 -15.70 1.35 11.25
N ASP A 90 -14.99 1.36 10.12
CA ASP A 90 -14.49 0.13 9.47
C ASP A 90 -13.14 -0.32 10.04
N ARG A 91 -12.39 0.54 10.72
CA ARG A 91 -10.99 0.32 11.12
C ARG A 91 -10.72 -1.01 11.82
N MET A 92 -11.63 -1.46 12.67
CA MET A 92 -11.50 -2.72 13.40
C MET A 92 -12.40 -3.84 12.85
N SER A 93 -13.21 -3.57 11.85
CA SER A 93 -14.26 -4.47 11.36
C SER A 93 -14.14 -4.81 9.87
N ALA A 94 -13.09 -4.31 9.22
CA ALA A 94 -12.84 -4.57 7.80
C ALA A 94 -11.40 -5.05 7.56
N THR A 95 -11.18 -5.69 6.38
CA THR A 95 -9.88 -6.14 5.89
C THR A 95 -9.60 -5.66 4.48
N GLY A 96 -8.33 -5.64 4.09
CA GLY A 96 -7.85 -5.24 2.77
C GLY A 96 -6.68 -4.25 2.86
N SER A 97 -6.36 -3.62 1.74
CA SER A 97 -5.29 -2.60 1.69
C SER A 97 -5.66 -1.40 2.55
N TYR A 98 -4.80 -1.04 3.52
CA TYR A 98 -5.13 -0.06 4.55
C TYR A 98 -4.32 1.22 4.44
N ALA A 99 -2.98 1.14 4.44
CA ALA A 99 -2.09 2.29 4.46
C ALA A 99 -0.86 2.12 3.57
N LEU A 100 -0.20 3.23 3.27
CA LEU A 100 1.13 3.28 2.68
C LEU A 100 2.10 3.87 3.69
N ASN A 101 3.23 3.17 3.93
CA ASN A 101 4.21 3.61 4.91
C ASN A 101 5.38 4.31 4.22
N PHE A 102 5.80 5.45 4.76
CA PHE A 102 6.87 6.29 4.26
C PHE A 102 7.86 6.62 5.36
N ARG A 103 9.14 6.45 5.06
CA ARG A 103 10.20 6.99 5.91
C ARG A 103 10.37 8.48 5.62
N CYS A 104 10.44 9.30 6.65
CA CYS A 104 10.77 10.73 6.53
C CYS A 104 12.03 11.08 7.32
N ARG A 105 12.68 12.19 6.94
CA ARG A 105 13.88 12.69 7.65
C ARG A 105 13.54 13.21 9.03
N ASP A 106 12.47 13.98 9.11
CA ASP A 106 11.95 14.63 10.31
C ASP A 106 10.43 14.47 10.34
N ILE A 107 9.95 13.64 11.25
CA ILE A 107 8.51 13.35 11.33
C ILE A 107 7.71 14.56 11.81
N HIS A 108 8.25 15.40 12.71
CA HIS A 108 7.53 16.56 13.19
C HIS A 108 7.30 17.58 12.07
N ALA A 109 8.36 17.92 11.30
CA ALA A 109 8.23 18.77 10.13
C ALA A 109 7.29 18.14 9.08
N GLN A 110 7.32 16.82 8.93
CA GLN A 110 6.49 16.11 7.96
C GLN A 110 5.01 16.18 8.31
N LEU A 111 4.63 16.06 9.58
CA LEU A 111 3.25 16.21 10.04
C LEU A 111 2.71 17.62 9.76
N GLU A 112 3.56 18.66 9.90
CA GLU A 112 3.17 20.03 9.53
C GLU A 112 2.96 20.19 8.01
N HIS A 113 3.80 19.55 7.18
CA HIS A 113 3.61 19.55 5.73
C HIS A 113 2.28 18.87 5.32
N ILE A 114 1.93 17.74 5.94
CA ILE A 114 0.64 17.07 5.71
C ILE A 114 -0.53 18.04 6.02
N ARG A 115 -0.51 18.69 7.21
CA ARG A 115 -1.57 19.64 7.60
C ARG A 115 -1.62 20.85 6.66
N ALA A 116 -0.48 21.42 6.32
CA ALA A 116 -0.40 22.57 5.42
C ALA A 116 -0.94 22.29 4.02
N ALA A 117 -0.78 21.03 3.54
CA ALA A 117 -1.29 20.56 2.27
C ALA A 117 -2.79 20.13 2.32
N GLY A 118 -3.45 20.23 3.48
CA GLY A 118 -4.87 19.92 3.66
C GLY A 118 -5.18 18.47 4.05
N GLY A 119 -4.18 17.66 4.38
CA GLY A 119 -4.37 16.34 4.96
C GLY A 119 -4.61 16.38 6.47
N GLU A 120 -4.92 15.23 7.05
CA GLU A 120 -5.00 15.06 8.51
C GLU A 120 -3.72 14.40 9.03
N ALA A 121 -3.25 14.84 10.18
CA ALA A 121 -2.08 14.26 10.83
C ALA A 121 -2.30 14.18 12.35
N GLY A 122 -1.75 13.13 12.96
CA GLY A 122 -1.72 12.96 14.41
C GLY A 122 -1.13 14.19 15.12
N ARG A 123 -1.50 14.45 16.36
CA ARG A 123 -1.03 15.61 17.12
C ARG A 123 0.49 15.56 17.34
N GLN A 124 0.99 14.37 17.64
CA GLN A 124 2.41 14.08 17.84
C GLN A 124 2.72 12.64 17.44
N PRO A 125 3.96 12.36 17.01
CA PRO A 125 4.36 10.99 16.71
C PRO A 125 4.53 10.17 17.99
N HIS A 126 4.27 8.87 17.89
CA HIS A 126 4.46 7.90 18.97
C HIS A 126 5.86 7.28 18.84
N PHE A 127 6.55 7.17 19.97
CA PHE A 127 7.84 6.48 20.05
C PHE A 127 7.61 5.00 20.37
N TRP A 128 8.28 4.11 19.64
CA TRP A 128 8.32 2.70 19.99
C TRP A 128 9.61 2.02 19.51
N GLU A 129 9.93 0.89 20.16
CA GLU A 129 11.12 0.12 19.88
C GLU A 129 10.78 -1.04 18.93
N VAL A 130 11.24 -0.96 17.67
CA VAL A 130 11.11 -2.07 16.72
C VAL A 130 11.92 -3.28 17.20
N ASN A 131 13.13 -3.04 17.71
CA ASN A 131 13.97 -3.99 18.41
C ASN A 131 15.03 -3.22 19.22
N LYS A 132 15.95 -3.94 19.91
CA LYS A 132 17.01 -3.31 20.73
C LYS A 132 17.90 -2.31 19.99
N ASP A 133 18.01 -2.42 18.68
CA ASP A 133 18.91 -1.61 17.84
C ASP A 133 18.16 -0.58 16.97
N VAL A 134 16.84 -0.74 16.81
CA VAL A 134 16.02 0.09 15.92
C VAL A 134 14.83 0.66 16.68
N HIS A 135 14.80 1.99 16.82
CA HIS A 135 13.71 2.73 17.45
C HIS A 135 13.17 3.74 16.45
N VAL A 136 11.87 3.96 16.45
CA VAL A 136 11.19 4.87 15.53
C VAL A 136 10.26 5.84 16.26
N TYR A 137 10.07 6.99 15.66
CA TYR A 137 8.87 7.80 15.83
C TYR A 137 7.95 7.50 14.66
N ASP A 138 6.67 7.35 14.94
CA ASP A 138 5.66 6.84 14.03
C ASP A 138 4.34 7.58 14.18
N SER A 139 3.63 7.86 13.09
CA SER A 139 2.36 8.58 13.12
C SER A 139 1.51 8.27 11.90
N MET A 140 0.29 7.84 12.15
CA MET A 140 -0.72 7.74 11.09
C MET A 140 -1.24 9.14 10.72
N SER A 141 -1.31 9.37 9.42
CA SER A 141 -1.83 10.58 8.78
C SER A 141 -2.77 10.18 7.65
N SER A 142 -3.43 11.13 7.02
CA SER A 142 -4.19 10.86 5.79
C SER A 142 -4.07 11.99 4.78
N ASP A 143 -4.27 11.63 3.50
CA ASP A 143 -4.52 12.61 2.46
C ASP A 143 -5.92 13.25 2.63
N PRO A 144 -6.27 14.29 1.84
CA PRO A 144 -7.59 14.95 1.94
C PRO A 144 -8.78 14.03 1.66
N ASP A 145 -8.59 12.90 1.00
CA ASP A 145 -9.61 11.90 0.67
C ASP A 145 -9.67 10.76 1.70
N GLY A 146 -8.82 10.80 2.75
CA GLY A 146 -8.80 9.84 3.84
C GLY A 146 -7.92 8.61 3.59
N THR A 147 -7.08 8.59 2.53
CA THR A 147 -6.10 7.52 2.35
C THR A 147 -5.07 7.55 3.47
N GLN A 148 -4.89 6.43 4.16
CA GLN A 148 -3.99 6.36 5.31
C GLN A 148 -2.53 6.37 4.86
N LEU A 149 -1.74 7.27 5.45
CA LEU A 149 -0.32 7.48 5.22
C LEU A 149 0.40 7.30 6.55
N ASP A 150 1.13 6.23 6.68
CA ASP A 150 1.93 5.93 7.86
C ASP A 150 3.33 6.53 7.71
N LEU A 151 3.67 7.49 8.55
CA LEU A 151 4.92 8.23 8.50
C LEU A 151 5.82 7.82 9.65
N PHE A 152 7.06 7.42 9.34
CA PHE A 152 8.02 7.10 10.38
C PHE A 152 9.40 7.73 10.16
N SER A 153 10.07 8.03 11.25
CA SER A 153 11.48 8.41 11.25
C SER A 153 12.27 7.60 12.28
N TYR A 154 13.55 7.34 11.99
CA TYR A 154 14.38 6.62 12.95
C TYR A 154 14.86 7.55 14.07
N ALA A 155 14.54 7.18 15.32
CA ALA A 155 15.18 7.75 16.52
C ALA A 155 16.52 7.07 16.79
N ARG A 156 16.67 5.78 16.39
CA ARG A 156 17.90 4.98 16.48
C ARG A 156 17.94 3.94 15.39
N GLY A 157 19.13 3.58 14.92
CA GLY A 157 19.33 2.52 13.92
C GLY A 157 19.06 2.95 12.47
N GLY A 158 18.78 4.23 12.23
CA GLY A 158 18.55 4.77 10.89
C GLY A 158 19.76 4.72 9.98
N ASP A 159 20.96 4.77 10.54
CA ASP A 159 22.23 4.74 9.80
C ASP A 159 22.40 3.48 8.97
N LEU A 160 21.82 2.36 9.40
CA LEU A 160 21.83 1.09 8.69
C LEU A 160 21.04 1.13 7.37
N ARG A 161 20.20 2.15 7.17
CA ARG A 161 19.35 2.33 5.98
C ARG A 161 19.87 3.40 5.03
N GLY A 162 20.98 4.04 5.36
CA GLY A 162 21.50 5.18 4.64
C GLY A 162 20.64 6.45 4.77
N PRO A 163 21.18 7.60 4.31
CA PRO A 163 20.46 8.86 4.28
C PRO A 163 19.32 8.82 3.27
N LEU A 164 18.28 9.61 3.50
CA LEU A 164 17.27 9.90 2.47
C LEU A 164 17.77 11.04 1.58
N GLU A 165 17.72 10.86 0.27
CA GLU A 165 18.01 11.93 -0.69
C GLU A 165 16.88 12.96 -0.75
N THR A 166 15.64 12.50 -0.58
CA THR A 166 14.39 13.28 -0.54
C THR A 166 13.90 13.48 0.90
N PRO A 167 13.04 14.46 1.21
CA PRO A 167 12.46 14.62 2.54
C PRO A 167 11.67 13.38 3.00
N VAL A 168 10.98 12.74 2.06
CA VAL A 168 10.20 11.51 2.25
C VAL A 168 10.65 10.47 1.23
N SER A 169 10.74 9.21 1.65
CA SER A 169 11.12 8.09 0.80
C SER A 169 10.05 7.74 -0.24
N VAL A 170 10.41 6.88 -1.21
CA VAL A 170 9.41 6.06 -1.93
C VAL A 170 8.59 5.21 -0.95
N ILE A 171 7.47 4.65 -1.39
CA ILE A 171 6.66 3.72 -0.57
C ILE A 171 7.57 2.63 0.00
N GLN A 172 7.67 2.57 1.33
CA GLN A 172 8.44 1.56 2.03
C GLN A 172 7.65 0.26 2.17
N THR A 173 6.36 0.39 2.46
CA THR A 173 5.51 -0.74 2.79
C THR A 173 4.07 -0.47 2.37
N VAL A 174 3.37 -1.48 1.89
CA VAL A 174 1.91 -1.51 1.81
C VAL A 174 1.39 -2.25 3.03
N ALA A 175 0.60 -1.58 3.86
CA ALA A 175 0.00 -2.15 5.06
C ALA A 175 -1.40 -2.70 4.76
N LEU A 176 -1.67 -3.90 5.27
CA LEU A 176 -2.91 -4.64 5.10
C LEU A 176 -3.55 -4.90 6.47
N ALA A 177 -4.82 -4.56 6.62
CA ALA A 177 -5.63 -5.11 7.71
C ALA A 177 -6.10 -6.51 7.31
N VAL A 178 -5.83 -7.52 8.14
CA VAL A 178 -6.10 -8.92 7.80
C VAL A 178 -6.97 -9.59 8.86
N ALA A 179 -7.73 -10.61 8.44
CA ALA A 179 -8.55 -11.40 9.37
C ALA A 179 -7.74 -12.49 10.05
N ASP A 180 -6.81 -13.10 9.33
CA ASP A 180 -5.94 -14.19 9.80
C ASP A 180 -4.50 -13.93 9.33
N VAL A 181 -3.65 -13.51 10.28
CA VAL A 181 -2.24 -13.20 10.01
C VAL A 181 -1.50 -14.40 9.44
N GLU A 182 -1.77 -15.63 9.92
CA GLU A 182 -1.04 -16.81 9.46
C GLU A 182 -1.43 -17.20 8.02
N ALA A 183 -2.71 -17.08 7.66
CA ALA A 183 -3.16 -17.31 6.30
C ALA A 183 -2.55 -16.30 5.33
N SER A 184 -2.55 -15.00 5.68
CA SER A 184 -1.98 -13.94 4.86
C SER A 184 -0.46 -14.05 4.81
N ARG A 185 0.21 -14.38 5.91
CA ARG A 185 1.65 -14.69 5.96
C ARG A 185 2.01 -15.80 4.96
N ALA A 186 1.30 -16.92 4.99
CA ALA A 186 1.54 -18.04 4.09
C ALA A 186 1.40 -17.65 2.61
N PHE A 187 0.41 -16.80 2.29
CA PHE A 187 0.19 -16.26 0.95
C PHE A 187 1.39 -15.42 0.47
N TYR A 188 1.83 -14.43 1.25
CA TYR A 188 2.94 -13.57 0.86
C TYR A 188 4.31 -14.28 0.92
N GLN A 189 4.49 -15.25 1.83
CA GLN A 189 5.69 -16.09 1.82
C GLN A 189 5.78 -16.97 0.56
N ALA A 190 4.64 -17.46 0.04
CA ALA A 190 4.62 -18.15 -1.25
C ALA A 190 5.04 -17.22 -2.41
N MET A 191 4.79 -15.92 -2.32
CA MET A 191 5.26 -14.90 -3.26
C MET A 191 6.77 -14.59 -3.11
N GLY A 192 7.46 -15.20 -2.15
CA GLY A 192 8.89 -15.00 -1.91
C GLY A 192 9.21 -13.86 -0.94
N PHE A 193 8.20 -13.34 -0.24
CA PHE A 193 8.45 -12.44 0.88
C PHE A 193 8.91 -13.25 2.10
N VAL A 194 9.83 -12.69 2.88
CA VAL A 194 10.36 -13.29 4.10
C VAL A 194 10.16 -12.33 5.28
N GLU A 195 10.05 -12.90 6.47
CA GLU A 195 9.78 -12.13 7.68
C GLU A 195 10.90 -11.17 8.01
N LEU A 196 10.56 -9.90 8.25
CA LEU A 196 11.42 -8.88 8.83
C LEU A 196 11.20 -8.77 10.33
N PHE A 197 9.93 -8.73 10.75
CA PHE A 197 9.55 -8.86 12.16
C PHE A 197 8.12 -9.41 12.29
N ASP A 198 7.85 -9.96 13.47
CA ASP A 198 6.56 -10.51 13.92
C ASP A 198 6.38 -10.13 15.39
N ARG A 199 5.33 -9.37 15.70
CA ARG A 199 5.10 -8.86 17.06
C ARG A 199 3.64 -8.61 17.36
N VAL A 200 3.31 -8.80 18.62
CA VAL A 200 2.12 -8.20 19.23
C VAL A 200 2.51 -6.80 19.73
N LEU A 201 1.79 -5.79 19.27
CA LEU A 201 1.94 -4.40 19.68
C LEU A 201 0.76 -4.03 20.58
N ASP A 202 1.06 -3.43 21.74
CA ASP A 202 0.08 -3.03 22.76
C ASP A 202 0.54 -1.79 23.56
N PHE A 203 1.43 -0.97 22.98
CA PHE A 203 1.95 0.21 23.64
C PHE A 203 0.88 1.29 23.86
N GLU A 204 1.08 2.11 24.87
CA GLU A 204 0.21 3.26 25.17
C GLU A 204 0.15 4.21 23.97
N GLY A 205 -1.06 4.57 23.54
CA GLY A 205 -1.29 5.44 22.36
C GLY A 205 -1.44 4.69 21.04
N LEU A 206 -1.28 3.37 20.97
CA LEU A 206 -1.47 2.62 19.74
C LEU A 206 -2.89 2.80 19.16
N GLY A 207 -3.92 2.83 20.01
CA GLY A 207 -5.29 3.10 19.59
C GLY A 207 -5.43 4.48 18.98
N ASP A 208 -4.88 5.51 19.65
CA ASP A 208 -4.88 6.89 19.14
C ASP A 208 -4.16 6.99 17.78
N MET A 209 -2.98 6.37 17.66
CA MET A 209 -2.23 6.30 16.41
C MET A 209 -3.07 5.68 15.27
N LEU A 210 -3.78 4.58 15.54
CA LEU A 210 -4.64 3.92 14.56
C LEU A 210 -6.02 4.58 14.41
N GLY A 211 -6.28 5.68 15.15
CA GLY A 211 -7.55 6.40 15.15
C GLY A 211 -8.72 5.59 15.70
N VAL A 212 -8.44 4.75 16.71
CA VAL A 212 -9.43 3.95 17.43
C VAL A 212 -9.55 4.52 18.85
N ASP A 213 -10.76 4.93 19.23
CA ASP A 213 -11.02 5.60 20.52
C ASP A 213 -11.07 4.61 21.71
N ARG A 214 -10.06 3.76 21.79
CA ARG A 214 -9.82 2.84 22.92
C ARG A 214 -8.43 2.17 22.81
N PRO A 215 -7.87 1.65 23.89
CA PRO A 215 -6.69 0.78 23.83
C PRO A 215 -6.94 -0.42 22.92
N VAL A 216 -5.96 -0.75 22.10
CA VAL A 216 -5.99 -1.89 21.20
C VAL A 216 -4.70 -2.69 21.27
N ARG A 217 -4.79 -3.95 20.89
CA ARG A 217 -3.66 -4.84 20.62
C ARG A 217 -3.75 -5.30 19.19
N ILE A 218 -2.61 -5.32 18.51
CA ILE A 218 -2.54 -5.85 17.14
C ILE A 218 -1.43 -6.90 17.06
N HIS A 219 -1.65 -7.94 16.27
CA HIS A 219 -0.59 -8.79 15.78
C HIS A 219 -0.08 -8.17 14.48
N ASN A 220 1.17 -7.72 14.46
CA ASN A 220 1.79 -7.02 13.35
C ASN A 220 2.95 -7.84 12.80
N VAL A 221 2.94 -8.08 11.48
CA VAL A 221 3.98 -8.82 10.75
C VAL A 221 4.41 -7.99 9.55
N ASN A 222 5.71 -7.77 9.41
CA ASN A 222 6.28 -7.08 8.26
C ASN A 222 7.16 -8.03 7.46
N LEU A 223 6.92 -8.11 6.16
CA LEU A 223 7.58 -9.02 5.24
C LEU A 223 8.37 -8.22 4.20
N MET A 224 9.61 -8.63 3.94
CA MET A 224 10.49 -8.04 2.94
C MET A 224 10.75 -9.01 1.79
N LYS A 225 11.01 -8.48 0.59
CA LYS A 225 11.26 -9.32 -0.57
C LYS A 225 12.68 -9.92 -0.50
N ASP A 226 12.77 -11.25 -0.67
CA ASP A 226 14.01 -12.01 -0.81
C ASP A 226 15.05 -11.77 0.32
N GLY A 227 14.60 -11.36 1.52
CA GLY A 227 15.48 -11.09 2.66
C GLY A 227 16.23 -9.75 2.60
N HIS A 228 15.93 -8.90 1.63
CA HIS A 228 16.52 -7.57 1.54
C HIS A 228 15.58 -6.50 2.09
N VAL A 229 16.09 -5.64 2.96
CA VAL A 229 15.32 -4.53 3.50
C VAL A 229 15.33 -3.38 2.49
N VAL A 230 14.54 -3.56 1.44
CA VAL A 230 14.32 -2.60 0.37
C VAL A 230 12.90 -2.04 0.43
N PRO A 231 12.60 -0.90 -0.21
CA PRO A 231 11.23 -0.44 -0.43
C PRO A 231 10.35 -1.48 -1.13
N GLY A 232 9.04 -1.40 -0.94
CA GLY A 232 8.08 -2.31 -1.55
C GLY A 232 7.78 -3.57 -0.74
N ARG A 233 7.90 -3.48 0.58
CA ARG A 233 7.52 -4.50 1.56
C ARG A 233 6.01 -4.63 1.68
N VAL A 234 5.57 -5.70 2.34
CA VAL A 234 4.19 -5.91 2.76
C VAL A 234 4.16 -6.02 4.28
N GLU A 235 3.26 -5.28 4.88
CA GLU A 235 2.95 -5.35 6.30
C GLU A 235 1.52 -5.85 6.46
N MET A 236 1.27 -6.67 7.45
CA MET A 236 -0.07 -7.10 7.81
C MET A 236 -0.29 -6.97 9.29
N PHE A 237 -1.50 -6.56 9.66
CA PHE A 237 -1.89 -6.50 11.06
C PHE A 237 -3.33 -6.98 11.26
N ALA A 238 -3.57 -7.63 12.39
CA ALA A 238 -4.90 -8.01 12.85
C ALA A 238 -5.14 -7.47 14.25
N TYR A 239 -6.32 -6.91 14.48
CA TYR A 239 -6.73 -6.53 15.84
C TYR A 239 -7.03 -7.77 16.66
N LEU A 240 -6.50 -7.81 17.89
CA LEU A 240 -6.69 -8.89 18.84
C LEU A 240 -7.76 -8.52 19.88
N ASP A 241 -8.46 -9.53 20.37
CA ASP A 241 -9.37 -9.43 21.52
C ASP A 241 -10.43 -8.31 21.38
N THR A 242 -10.90 -8.07 20.15
CA THR A 242 -11.81 -6.95 19.88
C THR A 242 -13.21 -7.15 20.43
N GLY A 243 -13.66 -8.41 20.60
CA GLY A 243 -15.05 -8.75 20.87
C GLY A 243 -16.01 -8.47 19.71
N LEU A 244 -15.50 -8.06 18.54
CA LEU A 244 -16.29 -7.79 17.34
C LEU A 244 -16.47 -9.06 16.50
N PRO A 245 -17.49 -9.12 15.62
CA PRO A 245 -17.59 -10.14 14.59
C PRO A 245 -16.34 -10.19 13.71
N ALA A 246 -16.14 -11.31 13.01
CA ALA A 246 -15.07 -11.43 12.03
C ALA A 246 -15.10 -10.26 11.03
N PRO A 247 -13.95 -9.62 10.73
CA PRO A 247 -13.89 -8.47 9.86
C PRO A 247 -14.27 -8.85 8.42
N ARG A 248 -14.77 -7.90 7.66
CA ARG A 248 -15.22 -8.10 6.27
C ARG A 248 -14.30 -7.37 5.29
N PRO A 249 -13.96 -8.00 4.13
CA PRO A 249 -13.10 -7.35 3.16
C PRO A 249 -13.77 -6.14 2.51
N VAL A 250 -13.00 -5.06 2.31
CA VAL A 250 -13.44 -3.85 1.58
C VAL A 250 -13.37 -4.01 0.06
N THR A 251 -13.20 -5.22 -0.45
CA THR A 251 -12.96 -5.54 -1.88
C THR A 251 -13.91 -4.84 -2.84
N GLU A 252 -15.21 -4.79 -2.53
CA GLU A 252 -16.23 -4.17 -3.39
C GLU A 252 -16.13 -2.64 -3.41
N LEU A 253 -15.51 -2.05 -2.40
CA LEU A 253 -15.24 -0.62 -2.33
C LEU A 253 -13.88 -0.26 -2.95
N ALA A 254 -12.93 -1.18 -2.98
CA ALA A 254 -11.58 -0.97 -3.52
C ALA A 254 -11.57 -0.98 -5.06
N VAL A 255 -12.44 -0.17 -5.66
CA VAL A 255 -12.61 0.00 -7.12
C VAL A 255 -12.87 1.46 -7.45
N PRO A 256 -12.40 1.98 -8.60
CA PRO A 256 -12.74 3.32 -9.05
C PRO A 256 -14.26 3.49 -9.23
N PRO A 257 -14.83 4.66 -8.93
CA PRO A 257 -14.17 5.92 -8.56
C PRO A 257 -14.04 6.14 -7.03
N ASN A 258 -14.09 5.07 -6.23
CA ASN A 258 -13.98 5.18 -4.78
C ASN A 258 -12.59 5.66 -4.34
N HIS A 259 -12.49 6.24 -3.13
CA HIS A 259 -11.31 6.91 -2.61
C HIS A 259 -10.58 6.04 -1.58
N GLY A 260 -9.26 6.01 -1.67
CA GLY A 260 -8.38 5.22 -0.81
C GLY A 260 -7.49 4.28 -1.59
N LEU A 261 -6.83 3.37 -0.91
CA LEU A 261 -5.89 2.43 -1.52
C LEU A 261 -6.64 1.32 -2.27
N LEU A 262 -6.65 1.41 -3.61
CA LEU A 262 -7.40 0.50 -4.49
C LEU A 262 -6.67 -0.81 -4.75
N SER A 263 -5.35 -0.74 -5.03
CA SER A 263 -4.53 -1.88 -5.41
C SER A 263 -3.05 -1.58 -5.26
N PHE A 264 -2.22 -2.60 -5.41
CA PHE A 264 -0.78 -2.44 -5.61
C PHE A 264 -0.28 -3.41 -6.69
N SER A 265 0.83 -3.05 -7.32
CA SER A 265 1.36 -3.74 -8.50
C SER A 265 2.74 -4.35 -8.21
N LEU A 266 2.94 -5.58 -8.67
CA LEU A 266 4.22 -6.26 -8.73
C LEU A 266 4.53 -6.62 -10.19
N LEU A 267 5.82 -6.66 -10.54
CA LEU A 267 6.26 -7.22 -11.81
C LEU A 267 6.34 -8.75 -11.70
N THR A 268 6.04 -9.43 -12.80
CA THR A 268 6.16 -10.89 -12.88
C THR A 268 6.68 -11.34 -14.24
N THR A 269 7.50 -12.40 -14.22
CA THR A 269 7.93 -13.09 -15.43
C THR A 269 6.98 -14.23 -15.82
N ASP A 270 6.10 -14.68 -14.90
CA ASP A 270 5.14 -15.78 -15.13
C ASP A 270 3.90 -15.66 -14.24
N ALA A 271 2.90 -14.94 -14.71
CA ALA A 271 1.64 -14.72 -13.97
C ALA A 271 0.82 -16.00 -13.78
N ASP A 272 0.95 -17.00 -14.68
CA ASP A 272 0.20 -18.25 -14.59
C ASP A 272 0.72 -19.13 -13.44
N THR A 273 2.03 -19.30 -13.36
CA THR A 273 2.67 -20.01 -12.25
C THR A 273 2.37 -19.32 -10.91
N VAL A 274 2.41 -17.99 -10.87
CA VAL A 274 2.07 -17.21 -9.67
C VAL A 274 0.62 -17.49 -9.24
N LEU A 275 -0.35 -17.31 -10.15
CA LEU A 275 -1.77 -17.51 -9.83
C LEU A 275 -2.06 -18.95 -9.38
N ASN A 276 -1.51 -19.96 -10.08
CA ASN A 276 -1.72 -21.36 -9.73
C ASN A 276 -1.17 -21.71 -8.34
N THR A 277 -0.04 -21.11 -7.95
CA THR A 277 0.55 -21.31 -6.63
C THR A 277 -0.25 -20.62 -5.52
N LEU A 278 -0.80 -19.42 -5.80
CA LEU A 278 -1.53 -18.64 -4.81
C LEU A 278 -2.99 -19.05 -4.64
N LYS A 279 -3.59 -19.69 -5.65
CA LYS A 279 -5.00 -20.12 -5.60
C LYS A 279 -5.35 -20.99 -4.37
N PRO A 280 -4.58 -22.03 -3.98
CA PRO A 280 -4.86 -22.81 -2.77
C PRO A 280 -4.65 -22.05 -1.46
N LEU A 281 -3.99 -20.88 -1.52
CA LEU A 281 -3.73 -19.98 -0.38
C LEU A 281 -4.70 -18.79 -0.31
N GLY A 282 -5.83 -18.86 -1.03
CA GLY A 282 -6.86 -17.81 -1.01
C GLY A 282 -6.79 -16.82 -2.18
N GLY A 283 -5.79 -16.93 -3.06
CA GLY A 283 -5.68 -16.11 -4.25
C GLY A 283 -6.82 -16.33 -5.24
N ARG A 284 -7.50 -15.26 -5.68
CA ARG A 284 -8.64 -15.35 -6.60
C ARG A 284 -8.43 -14.46 -7.81
N LEU A 285 -8.47 -15.04 -9.01
CA LEU A 285 -8.40 -14.27 -10.26
C LEU A 285 -9.59 -13.32 -10.37
N VAL A 286 -9.32 -12.05 -10.69
CA VAL A 286 -10.33 -11.05 -11.07
C VAL A 286 -10.47 -11.03 -12.59
N ALA A 287 -9.41 -10.65 -13.29
CA ALA A 287 -9.38 -10.56 -14.75
C ALA A 287 -7.96 -10.60 -15.30
N ARG A 288 -7.86 -10.72 -16.62
CA ARG A 288 -6.61 -10.63 -17.40
C ARG A 288 -6.80 -9.75 -18.61
N ALA A 289 -5.77 -9.00 -18.96
CA ALA A 289 -5.68 -8.29 -20.24
C ALA A 289 -4.29 -8.55 -20.83
N PRO A 290 -4.19 -9.16 -22.01
CA PRO A 290 -2.91 -9.54 -22.61
C PRO A 290 -2.11 -8.34 -23.13
N ASP A 291 -2.79 -7.23 -23.43
CA ASP A 291 -2.18 -6.01 -23.97
C ASP A 291 -3.07 -4.81 -23.67
N VAL A 292 -2.73 -4.04 -22.64
CA VAL A 292 -3.49 -2.86 -22.23
C VAL A 292 -2.52 -1.72 -21.85
N ALA A 293 -2.89 -0.48 -22.09
CA ALA A 293 -2.12 0.68 -21.64
C ALA A 293 -2.31 0.88 -20.14
N LEU A 294 -1.35 0.36 -19.35
CA LEU A 294 -1.37 0.46 -17.90
C LEU A 294 -0.58 1.69 -17.44
N PRO A 295 -1.20 2.72 -16.82
CA PRO A 295 -0.50 3.90 -16.33
C PRO A 295 0.69 3.54 -15.45
N GLY A 296 1.86 4.13 -15.70
CA GLY A 296 3.11 3.87 -14.99
C GLY A 296 3.91 2.65 -15.48
N PHE A 297 3.34 1.81 -16.37
CA PHE A 297 4.01 0.62 -16.93
C PHE A 297 3.96 0.56 -18.47
N GLY A 298 3.20 1.46 -19.13
CA GLY A 298 3.00 1.42 -20.56
C GLY A 298 2.11 0.25 -21.01
N ARG A 299 2.28 -0.20 -22.26
CA ARG A 299 1.54 -1.37 -22.77
C ARG A 299 2.07 -2.66 -22.19
N SER A 300 1.20 -3.38 -21.51
CA SER A 300 1.60 -4.55 -20.71
C SER A 300 0.51 -5.61 -20.68
N SER A 301 0.90 -6.86 -20.49
CA SER A 301 -0.01 -7.91 -20.06
C SER A 301 -0.20 -7.81 -18.55
N VAL A 302 -1.44 -7.78 -18.10
CA VAL A 302 -1.80 -7.58 -16.69
C VAL A 302 -2.75 -8.68 -16.22
N THR A 303 -2.48 -9.23 -15.06
CA THR A 303 -3.38 -10.13 -14.35
C THR A 303 -3.72 -9.51 -13.00
N THR A 304 -5.00 -9.27 -12.73
CA THR A 304 -5.47 -8.80 -11.42
C THR A 304 -6.02 -9.96 -10.62
N LEU A 305 -5.57 -10.10 -9.38
CA LEU A 305 -6.07 -11.08 -8.41
C LEU A 305 -6.43 -10.40 -7.08
N LEU A 306 -7.23 -11.08 -6.29
CA LEU A 306 -7.48 -10.75 -4.88
C LEU A 306 -6.67 -11.68 -4.00
N GLY A 307 -6.08 -11.13 -2.95
CA GLY A 307 -5.47 -11.89 -1.87
C GLY A 307 -6.50 -12.37 -0.83
N PRO A 308 -6.05 -13.03 0.25
CA PRO A 308 -6.92 -13.66 1.25
C PRO A 308 -7.91 -12.69 1.90
N ASP A 309 -7.48 -11.46 2.14
CA ASP A 309 -8.26 -10.41 2.81
C ASP A 309 -9.00 -9.48 1.84
N GLY A 310 -9.02 -9.85 0.56
CA GLY A 310 -9.71 -9.11 -0.48
C GLY A 310 -8.91 -7.94 -1.05
N GLU A 311 -7.66 -7.79 -0.65
CA GLU A 311 -6.73 -6.82 -1.24
C GLU A 311 -6.49 -7.13 -2.72
N ARG A 312 -6.43 -6.08 -3.54
CA ARG A 312 -6.27 -6.19 -4.99
C ARG A 312 -4.81 -6.08 -5.39
N ILE A 313 -4.33 -7.08 -6.12
CA ILE A 313 -2.94 -7.20 -6.55
C ILE A 313 -2.89 -7.24 -8.08
N GLU A 314 -2.10 -6.36 -8.69
CA GLU A 314 -1.81 -6.38 -10.13
C GLU A 314 -0.47 -7.06 -10.39
N LEU A 315 -0.48 -8.12 -11.17
CA LEU A 315 0.71 -8.77 -11.72
C LEU A 315 0.95 -8.22 -13.12
N VAL A 316 1.99 -7.43 -13.27
CA VAL A 316 2.37 -6.79 -14.53
C VAL A 316 3.49 -7.60 -15.16
N ALA A 317 3.27 -8.12 -16.37
CA ALA A 317 4.24 -8.94 -17.06
C ALA A 317 5.49 -8.13 -17.45
N CYS A 318 6.66 -8.73 -17.24
CA CYS A 318 7.95 -8.24 -17.70
C CYS A 318 8.79 -9.40 -18.24
N GLN A 319 9.78 -9.10 -19.08
CA GLN A 319 10.69 -10.13 -19.60
C GLN A 319 11.70 -10.57 -18.54
N GLU A 320 12.19 -9.62 -17.76
CA GLU A 320 13.17 -9.83 -16.69
C GLU A 320 12.85 -8.90 -15.51
N LEU A 321 13.01 -9.41 -14.29
CA LEU A 321 12.82 -8.59 -13.10
C LEU A 321 14.01 -7.62 -12.95
N PRO A 322 13.73 -6.35 -12.58
CA PRO A 322 14.81 -5.43 -12.28
C PRO A 322 15.60 -5.94 -11.09
N HIS A 323 16.94 -5.91 -11.18
CA HIS A 323 17.82 -6.27 -10.08
C HIS A 323 17.53 -5.44 -8.84
N ALA A 324 17.56 -6.09 -7.66
CA ALA A 324 17.59 -5.39 -6.40
C ALA A 324 18.90 -4.60 -6.32
N ALA A 325 18.83 -3.27 -6.37
CA ALA A 325 19.98 -2.38 -6.23
C ALA A 325 20.29 -2.18 -4.76
#